data_063fca6b57d82d2ff53f91027804632d
#
_entry.id   063fca6b57d82d2ff53f91027804632d
#
_cell.length_a   1.000
_cell.length_b   1.000
_cell.length_c   1.000
_cell.angle_alpha   90.00
_cell.angle_beta   90.00
_cell.angle_gamma   90.00
#
_symmetry.space_group_name_H-M   'P 1'
#
loop_
_entity.id
_entity.type
_entity.pdbx_description
1 polymer ?
#
loop_
_entity_poly.entity_id
_entity_poly.type
_entity_poly.pdbx_seq_one_letter_code
_entity_poly.pdbx_strand_id
1 'polypeptide(L)'
;MTEKQPIALVVSDIDNTIADKFNVWGNALDSALDKLAKLHKRDRKDIEQDLLAHVTESVKHISGPYIGKDLRSDVACTPSLKPSSPEMEKEQEKIFHEWDKDRSEVSLYAGVLPTINKIKASGAKLVLYTDSRESVCVPRLAKMGITADMIDALYVQPDLKDGQIIRKPVKGVANDFRAALGDKLVLLDPKTNKPHPKNMQRILDDMGVKDPKTAVMVGDNIRADGTGAIAVGMNFAWQKQGTVIDEPTNRCYRTFCQDPNYKLTAAEHLEQMNDTNRPTAVLNGFADLNKFYRFTAKNTQQSALLTATLSKKARTNR
;
A
#
# COMPACT_ATOMS: atom_id res chain seq x y z
N MET A 1 -1.57 27.97 -18.69
CA MET A 1 -1.44 26.94 -17.63
C MET A 1 -2.85 26.57 -17.22
N THR A 2 -3.24 25.30 -17.37
CA THR A 2 -4.53 24.81 -16.87
C THR A 2 -4.59 24.97 -15.36
N GLU A 3 -5.69 25.50 -14.83
CA GLU A 3 -5.89 25.66 -13.39
C GLU A 3 -5.86 24.28 -12.71
N LYS A 4 -5.03 24.15 -11.65
CA LYS A 4 -4.93 22.91 -10.91
C LYS A 4 -6.20 22.65 -10.11
N GLN A 5 -6.69 21.41 -10.17
CA GLN A 5 -7.89 21.01 -9.46
C GLN A 5 -7.68 21.15 -7.92
N PRO A 6 -8.61 21.82 -7.21
CA PRO A 6 -8.52 21.94 -5.75
C PRO A 6 -8.86 20.60 -5.09
N ILE A 7 -7.99 20.15 -4.16
CA ILE A 7 -8.15 18.92 -3.39
C ILE A 7 -8.11 19.23 -1.90
N ALA A 8 -9.14 18.82 -1.18
CA ALA A 8 -9.27 18.95 0.26
C ALA A 8 -8.93 17.65 1.02
N LEU A 9 -8.95 16.49 0.32
CA LEU A 9 -8.64 15.18 0.87
C LEU A 9 -7.76 14.39 -0.08
N VAL A 10 -6.59 13.97 0.42
CA VAL A 10 -5.75 12.97 -0.24
C VAL A 10 -5.91 11.66 0.52
N VAL A 11 -6.35 10.59 -0.17
CA VAL A 11 -6.34 9.22 0.32
C VAL A 11 -5.22 8.50 -0.39
N SER A 12 -4.26 7.96 0.33
CA SER A 12 -3.11 7.26 -0.27
C SER A 12 -3.08 5.81 0.17
N ASP A 13 -2.89 4.91 -0.79
CA ASP A 13 -2.37 3.60 -0.51
C ASP A 13 -0.93 3.70 0.04
N ILE A 14 -0.40 2.62 0.59
CA ILE A 14 0.90 2.59 1.27
C ILE A 14 1.91 1.80 0.45
N ASP A 15 1.65 0.50 0.26
CA ASP A 15 2.58 -0.44 -0.36
C ASP A 15 2.72 -0.14 -1.86
N ASN A 16 3.92 0.09 -2.33
CA ASN A 16 4.27 0.53 -3.70
C ASN A 16 3.69 1.88 -4.14
N THR A 17 2.98 2.55 -3.25
CA THR A 17 2.44 3.90 -3.50
C THR A 17 3.29 4.97 -2.84
N ILE A 18 3.53 4.87 -1.54
CA ILE A 18 4.45 5.76 -0.81
C ILE A 18 5.75 5.06 -0.40
N ALA A 19 5.79 3.72 -0.45
CA ALA A 19 6.95 2.93 -0.02
C ALA A 19 7.19 1.75 -0.97
N ASP A 20 8.47 1.48 -1.26
CA ASP A 20 8.90 0.36 -2.09
C ASP A 20 8.88 -0.95 -1.32
N LYS A 21 7.75 -1.64 -1.38
CA LYS A 21 7.59 -2.92 -0.69
C LYS A 21 7.93 -4.10 -1.59
N PHE A 22 7.57 -4.03 -2.89
CA PHE A 22 7.73 -5.19 -3.77
C PHE A 22 9.19 -5.49 -4.07
N ASN A 23 9.99 -4.47 -4.43
CA ASN A 23 11.39 -4.70 -4.72
C ASN A 23 12.14 -5.16 -3.45
N VAL A 24 11.83 -4.58 -2.29
CA VAL A 24 12.41 -5.01 -1.01
C VAL A 24 12.04 -6.47 -0.69
N TRP A 25 10.78 -6.85 -0.86
CA TRP A 25 10.34 -8.24 -0.67
C TRP A 25 10.98 -9.19 -1.69
N GLY A 26 10.98 -8.83 -2.97
CA GLY A 26 11.49 -9.67 -4.04
C GLY A 26 12.98 -9.93 -3.91
N ASN A 27 13.76 -8.89 -3.64
CA ASN A 27 15.20 -9.00 -3.42
C ASN A 27 15.54 -9.85 -2.18
N ALA A 28 14.81 -9.67 -1.09
CA ALA A 28 14.98 -10.49 0.11
C ALA A 28 14.70 -11.97 -0.15
N LEU A 29 13.60 -12.27 -0.87
CA LEU A 29 13.22 -13.63 -1.22
C LEU A 29 14.24 -14.25 -2.19
N ASP A 30 14.65 -13.52 -3.21
CA ASP A 30 15.64 -13.95 -4.19
C ASP A 30 16.95 -14.35 -3.53
N SER A 31 17.46 -13.51 -2.62
CA SER A 31 18.64 -13.79 -1.82
C SER A 31 18.48 -15.02 -0.92
N ALA A 32 17.32 -15.17 -0.27
CA ALA A 32 17.04 -16.31 0.60
C ALA A 32 16.99 -17.64 -0.17
N LEU A 33 16.36 -17.64 -1.35
CA LEU A 33 16.28 -18.83 -2.21
C LEU A 33 17.67 -19.28 -2.70
N ASP A 34 18.53 -18.34 -3.09
CA ASP A 34 19.91 -18.67 -3.47
C ASP A 34 20.72 -19.27 -2.30
N LYS A 35 20.52 -18.75 -1.08
CA LYS A 35 21.17 -19.28 0.12
C LYS A 35 20.65 -20.67 0.49
N LEU A 36 19.33 -20.90 0.38
CA LEU A 36 18.73 -22.21 0.59
C LEU A 36 19.26 -23.23 -0.43
N ALA A 37 19.35 -22.86 -1.71
CA ALA A 37 19.89 -23.73 -2.76
C ALA A 37 21.33 -24.16 -2.45
N LYS A 38 22.18 -23.21 -2.03
CA LYS A 38 23.56 -23.51 -1.61
C LYS A 38 23.62 -24.40 -0.38
N LEU A 39 22.80 -24.12 0.64
CA LEU A 39 22.75 -24.89 1.88
C LEU A 39 22.33 -26.34 1.64
N HIS A 40 21.32 -26.56 0.80
CA HIS A 40 20.82 -27.87 0.45
C HIS A 40 21.58 -28.56 -0.69
N LYS A 41 22.59 -27.90 -1.29
CA LYS A 41 23.38 -28.38 -2.44
C LYS A 41 22.48 -28.84 -3.60
N ARG A 42 21.46 -28.03 -3.90
CA ARG A 42 20.47 -28.29 -4.95
C ARG A 42 20.38 -27.12 -5.90
N ASP A 43 19.85 -27.36 -7.10
CA ASP A 43 19.51 -26.27 -8.00
C ASP A 43 18.38 -25.42 -7.43
N ARG A 44 18.51 -24.10 -7.58
CA ARG A 44 17.49 -23.15 -7.12
C ARG A 44 16.10 -23.47 -7.67
N LYS A 45 16.02 -23.86 -8.94
CA LYS A 45 14.77 -24.22 -9.61
C LYS A 45 14.04 -25.37 -8.91
N ASP A 46 14.79 -26.36 -8.41
CA ASP A 46 14.22 -27.49 -7.66
C ASP A 46 13.66 -27.04 -6.30
N ILE A 47 14.35 -26.09 -5.63
CA ILE A 47 13.87 -25.48 -4.39
C ILE A 47 12.55 -24.72 -4.63
N GLU A 48 12.50 -23.92 -5.71
CA GLU A 48 11.31 -23.17 -6.09
C GLU A 48 10.12 -24.09 -6.41
N GLN A 49 10.36 -25.19 -7.13
CA GLN A 49 9.32 -26.17 -7.46
C GLN A 49 8.78 -26.88 -6.21
N ASP A 50 9.66 -27.28 -5.29
CA ASP A 50 9.26 -27.91 -4.05
C ASP A 50 8.43 -26.98 -3.16
N LEU A 51 8.85 -25.73 -3.02
CA LEU A 51 8.07 -24.71 -2.30
C LEU A 51 6.69 -24.52 -2.93
N LEU A 52 6.61 -24.39 -4.26
CA LEU A 52 5.34 -24.28 -4.98
C LEU A 52 4.42 -25.46 -4.74
N ALA A 53 4.94 -26.69 -4.78
CA ALA A 53 4.15 -27.91 -4.61
C ALA A 53 3.43 -27.94 -3.24
N HIS A 54 4.06 -27.41 -2.19
CA HIS A 54 3.51 -27.41 -0.83
C HIS A 54 2.65 -26.20 -0.47
N VAL A 55 2.92 -25.05 -1.08
CA VAL A 55 2.16 -23.82 -0.80
C VAL A 55 0.85 -23.76 -1.58
N THR A 56 0.78 -24.34 -2.78
CA THR A 56 -0.44 -24.33 -3.61
C THR A 56 -1.63 -25.04 -2.99
N GLU A 57 -1.43 -26.02 -2.12
CA GLU A 57 -2.55 -26.68 -1.42
C GLU A 57 -3.16 -25.83 -0.31
N SER A 58 -2.35 -25.01 0.36
CA SER A 58 -2.81 -24.18 1.50
C SER A 58 -3.32 -22.79 1.10
N VAL A 59 -3.12 -22.34 -0.16
CA VAL A 59 -3.25 -20.93 -0.54
C VAL A 59 -4.23 -20.69 -1.70
N LYS A 60 -5.08 -21.64 -2.05
CA LYS A 60 -6.03 -21.57 -3.20
C LYS A 60 -6.97 -20.34 -3.25
N HIS A 61 -6.98 -19.49 -2.23
CA HIS A 61 -8.00 -18.43 -2.10
C HIS A 61 -7.48 -17.02 -1.81
N ILE A 62 -6.20 -16.76 -2.02
CA ILE A 62 -5.66 -15.47 -1.63
C ILE A 62 -4.99 -14.78 -2.85
N SER A 63 -5.22 -13.47 -3.07
CA SER A 63 -4.60 -12.66 -4.13
C SER A 63 -3.23 -12.10 -3.72
N GLY A 64 -2.22 -12.29 -4.53
CA GLY A 64 -0.85 -11.79 -4.33
C GLY A 64 0.21 -12.88 -4.15
N PRO A 65 1.50 -12.56 -4.10
CA PRO A 65 2.58 -13.52 -3.93
C PRO A 65 2.55 -14.11 -2.51
N TYR A 66 2.44 -15.44 -2.39
CA TYR A 66 2.18 -16.10 -1.11
C TYR A 66 3.41 -16.67 -0.45
N ILE A 67 4.34 -17.21 -1.22
CA ILE A 67 5.63 -17.64 -0.70
C ILE A 67 6.37 -16.40 -0.19
N GLY A 68 6.97 -16.54 0.98
CA GLY A 68 7.72 -15.45 1.57
C GLY A 68 6.87 -14.45 2.38
N LYS A 69 5.60 -14.74 2.71
CA LYS A 69 4.96 -14.07 3.86
C LYS A 69 5.55 -14.58 5.16
N ASP A 70 5.81 -15.88 5.22
CA ASP A 70 6.50 -16.56 6.30
C ASP A 70 7.36 -17.69 5.70
N LEU A 71 8.52 -17.32 5.15
CA LEU A 71 9.43 -18.27 4.51
C LEU A 71 9.82 -19.42 5.44
N ARG A 72 9.91 -19.18 6.74
CA ARG A 72 10.19 -20.20 7.74
C ARG A 72 9.10 -21.28 7.74
N SER A 73 7.84 -20.87 7.78
CA SER A 73 6.71 -21.80 7.69
C SER A 73 6.65 -22.51 6.36
N ASP A 74 6.89 -21.79 5.25
CA ASP A 74 6.88 -22.35 3.90
C ASP A 74 7.93 -23.47 3.76
N VAL A 75 9.16 -23.23 4.23
CA VAL A 75 10.27 -24.20 4.23
C VAL A 75 9.99 -25.35 5.22
N ALA A 76 9.45 -25.08 6.39
CA ALA A 76 9.12 -26.12 7.38
C ALA A 76 8.06 -27.10 6.86
N CYS A 77 7.13 -26.64 6.03
CA CYS A 77 6.13 -27.47 5.37
C CYS A 77 6.68 -28.25 4.15
N THR A 78 7.91 -27.96 3.70
CA THR A 78 8.52 -28.57 2.51
C THR A 78 9.47 -29.68 2.93
N PRO A 79 9.10 -30.99 2.79
CA PRO A 79 9.89 -32.10 3.34
C PRO A 79 11.33 -32.17 2.84
N SER A 80 11.55 -31.83 1.56
CA SER A 80 12.87 -31.82 0.94
C SER A 80 13.81 -30.72 1.44
N LEU A 81 13.28 -29.75 2.18
CA LEU A 81 14.04 -28.62 2.78
C LEU A 81 14.24 -28.78 4.28
N LYS A 82 13.93 -29.94 4.84
CA LYS A 82 14.23 -30.22 6.25
C LYS A 82 15.74 -30.35 6.46
N PRO A 83 16.31 -29.70 7.47
CA PRO A 83 17.72 -29.81 7.79
C PRO A 83 18.11 -31.27 8.10
N SER A 84 19.23 -31.71 7.59
CA SER A 84 19.76 -33.07 7.85
C SER A 84 20.69 -33.17 9.06
N SER A 85 21.04 -32.02 9.65
CA SER A 85 21.87 -31.95 10.86
C SER A 85 21.56 -30.66 11.66
N PRO A 86 21.95 -30.63 12.97
CA PRO A 86 21.82 -29.42 13.79
C PRO A 86 22.59 -28.20 13.23
N GLU A 87 23.75 -28.46 12.59
CA GLU A 87 24.54 -27.39 11.96
C GLU A 87 23.79 -26.78 10.77
N MET A 88 23.17 -27.63 9.97
CA MET A 88 22.35 -27.21 8.81
C MET A 88 21.11 -26.42 9.29
N GLU A 89 20.46 -26.85 10.36
CA GLU A 89 19.35 -26.14 10.99
C GLU A 89 19.76 -24.74 11.44
N LYS A 90 20.91 -24.62 12.08
CA LYS A 90 21.47 -23.33 12.52
C LYS A 90 21.77 -22.38 11.34
N GLU A 91 22.32 -22.90 10.24
CA GLU A 91 22.57 -22.11 9.03
C GLU A 91 21.23 -21.70 8.35
N GLN A 92 20.25 -22.60 8.33
CA GLN A 92 18.92 -22.28 7.79
C GLN A 92 18.22 -21.18 8.62
N GLU A 93 18.34 -21.22 9.95
CA GLU A 93 17.81 -20.15 10.82
C GLU A 93 18.49 -18.80 10.57
N LYS A 94 19.79 -18.75 10.24
CA LYS A 94 20.44 -17.50 9.82
C LYS A 94 19.84 -16.95 8.53
N ILE A 95 19.57 -17.80 7.55
CA ILE A 95 18.92 -17.38 6.30
C ILE A 95 17.56 -16.74 6.59
N PHE A 96 16.76 -17.35 7.46
CA PHE A 96 15.46 -16.77 7.84
C PHE A 96 15.59 -15.45 8.59
N HIS A 97 16.58 -15.32 9.44
CA HIS A 97 16.87 -14.07 10.16
C HIS A 97 17.28 -12.94 9.21
N GLU A 98 18.14 -13.24 8.24
CA GLU A 98 18.56 -12.28 7.23
C GLU A 98 17.39 -11.87 6.35
N TRP A 99 16.59 -12.85 5.90
CA TRP A 99 15.37 -12.57 5.13
C TRP A 99 14.37 -11.69 5.90
N ASP A 100 14.10 -11.98 7.18
CA ASP A 100 13.22 -11.15 8.02
C ASP A 100 13.76 -9.73 8.18
N LYS A 101 15.06 -9.56 8.32
CA LYS A 101 15.74 -8.27 8.37
C LYS A 101 15.55 -7.54 7.04
N ASP A 102 15.97 -8.15 5.93
CA ASP A 102 16.02 -7.52 4.61
C ASP A 102 14.62 -7.09 4.15
N ARG A 103 13.60 -7.96 4.26
CA ARG A 103 12.23 -7.61 3.90
C ARG A 103 11.60 -6.53 4.80
N SER A 104 12.21 -6.22 5.92
CA SER A 104 11.78 -5.16 6.84
C SER A 104 12.36 -3.79 6.51
N GLU A 105 13.34 -3.70 5.60
CA GLU A 105 14.04 -2.47 5.22
C GLU A 105 13.26 -1.62 4.17
N VAL A 106 11.92 -1.66 4.27
CA VAL A 106 11.05 -0.84 3.43
C VAL A 106 11.26 0.64 3.75
N SER A 107 11.46 1.44 2.70
CA SER A 107 11.65 2.88 2.81
C SER A 107 10.63 3.65 1.97
N LEU A 108 10.40 4.91 2.33
CA LEU A 108 9.56 5.79 1.53
C LEU A 108 10.24 6.13 0.21
N TYR A 109 9.45 6.23 -0.86
CA TYR A 109 9.94 6.80 -2.11
C TYR A 109 10.41 8.26 -1.93
N ALA A 110 11.35 8.66 -2.77
CA ALA A 110 11.82 10.06 -2.79
C ALA A 110 10.64 11.02 -3.02
N GLY A 111 10.64 12.13 -2.27
CA GLY A 111 9.61 13.17 -2.37
C GLY A 111 8.31 12.91 -1.61
N VAL A 112 8.12 11.74 -0.98
CA VAL A 112 6.91 11.44 -0.19
C VAL A 112 6.78 12.36 1.01
N LEU A 113 7.77 12.41 1.92
CA LEU A 113 7.71 13.26 3.11
C LEU A 113 7.52 14.76 2.80
N PRO A 114 8.27 15.36 1.86
CA PRO A 114 8.02 16.75 1.48
C PRO A 114 6.61 17.00 0.95
N THR A 115 6.03 16.02 0.22
CA THR A 115 4.67 16.15 -0.30
C THR A 115 3.62 16.03 0.81
N ILE A 116 3.80 15.10 1.76
CA ILE A 116 2.95 14.98 2.96
C ILE A 116 2.95 16.28 3.74
N ASN A 117 4.13 16.85 4.02
CA ASN A 117 4.25 18.11 4.72
C ASN A 117 3.53 19.26 3.99
N LYS A 118 3.61 19.30 2.66
CA LYS A 118 2.90 20.30 1.85
C LYS A 118 1.39 20.12 1.90
N ILE A 119 0.89 18.88 1.84
CA ILE A 119 -0.54 18.58 1.99
C ILE A 119 -1.02 19.11 3.36
N LYS A 120 -0.33 18.76 4.43
CA LYS A 120 -0.68 19.19 5.79
C LYS A 120 -0.60 20.71 5.97
N ALA A 121 0.46 21.35 5.49
CA ALA A 121 0.62 22.81 5.55
C ALA A 121 -0.48 23.58 4.81
N SER A 122 -1.09 22.98 3.79
CA SER A 122 -2.22 23.57 3.05
C SER A 122 -3.56 23.49 3.78
N GLY A 123 -3.64 22.72 4.87
CA GLY A 123 -4.87 22.39 5.58
C GLY A 123 -5.72 21.29 4.90
N ALA A 124 -5.25 20.70 3.82
CA ALA A 124 -5.87 19.50 3.25
C ALA A 124 -5.65 18.29 4.17
N LYS A 125 -6.60 17.37 4.18
CA LYS A 125 -6.50 16.14 4.95
C LYS A 125 -5.70 15.08 4.19
N LEU A 126 -4.94 14.27 4.93
CA LEU A 126 -4.23 13.10 4.44
C LEU A 126 -4.69 11.85 5.19
N VAL A 127 -5.21 10.89 4.45
CA VAL A 127 -5.60 9.57 4.95
C VAL A 127 -4.72 8.52 4.30
N LEU A 128 -4.19 7.58 5.08
CA LEU A 128 -3.57 6.37 4.57
C LEU A 128 -4.59 5.23 4.60
N TYR A 129 -4.69 4.47 3.49
CA TYR A 129 -5.64 3.37 3.36
C TYR A 129 -4.99 2.17 2.69
N THR A 130 -4.96 1.03 3.38
CA THR A 130 -4.31 -0.20 2.90
C THR A 130 -5.10 -1.46 3.26
N ASP A 131 -4.96 -2.49 2.42
CA ASP A 131 -5.44 -3.85 2.74
C ASP A 131 -4.44 -4.64 3.61
N SER A 132 -3.30 -4.04 3.99
CA SER A 132 -2.37 -4.62 4.96
C SER A 132 -2.98 -4.63 6.37
N ARG A 133 -2.66 -5.68 7.15
CA ARG A 133 -3.12 -5.80 8.54
C ARG A 133 -2.45 -4.80 9.46
N GLU A 134 -3.16 -4.42 10.54
CA GLU A 134 -2.66 -3.49 11.56
C GLU A 134 -1.26 -3.86 12.05
N SER A 135 -1.06 -5.14 12.44
CA SER A 135 0.22 -5.62 12.98
C SER A 135 1.40 -5.56 12.00
N VAL A 136 1.13 -5.41 10.72
CA VAL A 136 2.15 -5.29 9.66
C VAL A 136 2.35 -3.81 9.28
N CYS A 137 1.26 -3.07 9.14
CA CYS A 137 1.28 -1.70 8.65
C CYS A 137 1.84 -0.71 9.68
N VAL A 138 1.37 -0.79 10.94
CA VAL A 138 1.77 0.15 12.01
C VAL A 138 3.28 0.13 12.27
N PRO A 139 3.95 -1.03 12.47
CA PRO A 139 5.40 -1.05 12.66
C PRO A 139 6.18 -0.50 11.46
N ARG A 140 5.72 -0.76 10.25
CA ARG A 140 6.35 -0.31 9.02
C ARG A 140 6.30 1.21 8.88
N LEU A 141 5.11 1.80 9.07
CA LEU A 141 4.94 3.26 9.03
C LEU A 141 5.81 3.95 10.08
N ALA A 142 5.82 3.44 11.32
CA ALA A 142 6.67 3.97 12.38
C ALA A 142 8.16 3.91 12.01
N LYS A 143 8.64 2.79 11.46
CA LYS A 143 10.03 2.63 11.00
C LYS A 143 10.39 3.58 9.86
N MET A 144 9.44 3.87 8.96
CA MET A 144 9.62 4.82 7.86
C MET A 144 9.55 6.29 8.30
N GLY A 145 9.34 6.57 9.59
CA GLY A 145 9.28 7.93 10.13
C GLY A 145 7.96 8.67 9.90
N ILE A 146 6.89 7.95 9.55
CA ILE A 146 5.55 8.52 9.53
C ILE A 146 5.07 8.70 10.98
N THR A 147 4.63 9.91 11.32
CA THR A 147 4.13 10.25 12.64
C THR A 147 2.62 10.51 12.61
N ALA A 148 1.96 10.42 13.78
CA ALA A 148 0.50 10.53 13.86
C ALA A 148 -0.03 11.95 13.50
N ASP A 149 0.79 12.97 13.61
CA ASP A 149 0.45 14.35 13.21
C ASP A 149 0.54 14.56 11.69
N MET A 150 1.31 13.74 10.99
CA MET A 150 1.42 13.78 9.52
C MET A 150 0.15 13.32 8.81
N ILE A 151 -0.70 12.53 9.47
CA ILE A 151 -1.91 11.95 8.89
C ILE A 151 -3.16 12.29 9.70
N ASP A 152 -4.31 12.30 9.04
CA ASP A 152 -5.60 12.54 9.68
C ASP A 152 -6.31 11.24 10.07
N ALA A 153 -6.06 10.15 9.34
CA ALA A 153 -6.47 8.79 9.71
C ALA A 153 -5.63 7.73 9.00
N LEU A 154 -5.63 6.51 9.56
CA LEU A 154 -5.04 5.30 9.03
C LEU A 154 -6.08 4.18 9.00
N TYR A 155 -6.51 3.77 7.80
CA TYR A 155 -7.44 2.67 7.59
C TYR A 155 -6.68 1.40 7.22
N VAL A 156 -6.85 0.34 8.02
CA VAL A 156 -6.12 -0.93 7.87
C VAL A 156 -7.05 -2.12 8.07
N GLN A 157 -6.66 -3.27 7.53
CA GLN A 157 -7.34 -4.51 7.84
C GLN A 157 -7.04 -4.96 9.27
N PRO A 158 -8.02 -5.51 9.99
CA PRO A 158 -7.79 -6.08 11.31
C PRO A 158 -6.95 -7.35 11.25
N ASP A 159 -6.22 -7.63 12.31
CA ASP A 159 -5.69 -8.98 12.54
C ASP A 159 -6.83 -9.89 12.99
N LEU A 160 -6.85 -11.13 12.46
CA LEU A 160 -7.85 -12.13 12.79
C LEU A 160 -7.21 -13.37 13.41
N LYS A 161 -7.89 -13.94 14.39
CA LYS A 161 -7.65 -15.29 14.90
C LYS A 161 -9.00 -15.99 15.03
N ASP A 162 -9.14 -17.15 14.42
CA ASP A 162 -10.37 -17.95 14.40
C ASP A 162 -11.63 -17.12 13.98
N GLY A 163 -11.43 -16.22 13.00
CA GLY A 163 -12.48 -15.31 12.51
C GLY A 163 -12.78 -14.10 13.40
N GLN A 164 -12.18 -14.00 14.56
CA GLN A 164 -12.37 -12.88 15.48
C GLN A 164 -11.27 -11.82 15.32
N ILE A 165 -11.66 -10.55 15.43
CA ILE A 165 -10.71 -9.45 15.41
C ILE A 165 -9.88 -9.51 16.70
N ILE A 166 -8.56 -9.53 16.51
CA ILE A 166 -7.59 -9.45 17.60
C ILE A 166 -6.65 -8.27 17.40
N ARG A 167 -6.07 -7.79 18.50
CA ARG A 167 -4.94 -6.85 18.45
C ARG A 167 -3.66 -7.55 18.83
N LYS A 168 -2.77 -7.72 17.87
CA LYS A 168 -1.43 -8.23 18.12
C LYS A 168 -0.58 -7.19 18.83
N PRO A 169 0.29 -7.59 19.77
CA PRO A 169 1.22 -6.67 20.41
C PRO A 169 2.23 -6.12 19.39
N VAL A 170 2.53 -4.84 19.49
CA VAL A 170 3.66 -4.18 18.82
C VAL A 170 4.57 -3.59 19.89
N LYS A 171 5.86 -3.40 19.58
CA LYS A 171 6.87 -2.99 20.55
C LYS A 171 7.62 -1.73 20.09
N GLY A 172 8.25 -1.03 21.04
CA GLY A 172 9.07 0.14 20.78
C GLY A 172 8.33 1.22 20.04
N VAL A 173 8.99 1.90 19.11
CA VAL A 173 8.43 3.02 18.34
C VAL A 173 7.09 2.72 17.65
N ALA A 174 6.82 1.46 17.33
CA ALA A 174 5.54 1.06 16.75
C ALA A 174 4.39 1.12 17.77
N ASN A 175 4.67 0.81 19.05
CA ASN A 175 3.69 0.94 20.12
C ASN A 175 3.36 2.41 20.38
N ASP A 176 4.39 3.25 20.43
CA ASP A 176 4.22 4.71 20.64
C ASP A 176 3.45 5.34 19.48
N PHE A 177 3.76 4.95 18.24
CA PHE A 177 3.02 5.40 17.05
C PHE A 177 1.55 4.94 17.10
N ARG A 178 1.28 3.67 17.44
CA ARG A 178 -0.09 3.16 17.61
C ARG A 178 -0.86 3.95 18.68
N ALA A 179 -0.22 4.22 19.81
CA ALA A 179 -0.83 5.00 20.89
C ALA A 179 -1.12 6.45 20.45
N ALA A 180 -0.19 7.08 19.74
CA ALA A 180 -0.36 8.43 19.21
C ALA A 180 -1.45 8.53 18.12
N LEU A 181 -1.70 7.46 17.37
CA LEU A 181 -2.81 7.43 16.41
C LEU A 181 -4.17 7.51 17.10
N GLY A 182 -4.37 6.83 18.24
CA GLY A 182 -5.66 6.84 18.95
C GLY A 182 -6.84 6.54 18.02
N ASP A 183 -7.83 7.45 17.98
CA ASP A 183 -9.02 7.33 17.13
C ASP A 183 -8.75 7.49 15.63
N LYS A 184 -7.56 7.94 15.25
CA LYS A 184 -7.15 7.99 13.83
C LYS A 184 -6.90 6.59 13.24
N LEU A 185 -6.67 5.57 14.07
CA LEU A 185 -6.48 4.19 13.65
C LEU A 185 -7.82 3.49 13.50
N VAL A 186 -8.25 3.29 12.27
CA VAL A 186 -9.56 2.75 11.90
C VAL A 186 -9.41 1.34 11.35
N LEU A 187 -10.04 0.37 12.00
CA LEU A 187 -10.11 -1.00 11.50
C LEU A 187 -11.23 -1.12 10.47
N LEU A 188 -10.92 -1.74 9.34
CA LEU A 188 -11.87 -2.02 8.28
C LEU A 188 -12.71 -3.28 8.58
N ASP A 189 -13.81 -3.43 7.87
CA ASP A 189 -14.53 -4.70 7.82
C ASP A 189 -13.66 -5.71 7.05
N PRO A 190 -13.26 -6.85 7.65
CA PRO A 190 -12.40 -7.84 7.00
C PRO A 190 -12.98 -8.44 5.71
N LYS A 191 -14.27 -8.22 5.44
CA LYS A 191 -14.95 -8.65 4.20
C LYS A 191 -14.88 -7.60 3.08
N THR A 192 -14.33 -6.43 3.34
CA THR A 192 -14.30 -5.31 2.39
C THR A 192 -12.87 -4.89 2.06
N ASN A 193 -12.23 -5.61 1.15
CA ASN A 193 -10.94 -5.22 0.57
C ASN A 193 -11.13 -4.33 -0.66
N LYS A 194 -10.09 -3.62 -1.09
CA LYS A 194 -10.05 -2.95 -2.39
C LYS A 194 -10.35 -3.97 -3.51
N PRO A 195 -11.15 -3.64 -4.50
CA PRO A 195 -11.66 -2.31 -4.87
C PRO A 195 -13.05 -1.97 -4.29
N HIS A 196 -13.51 -2.59 -3.21
CA HIS A 196 -14.88 -2.40 -2.71
C HIS A 196 -15.13 -0.91 -2.35
N PRO A 197 -16.14 -0.23 -2.97
CA PRO A 197 -16.33 1.22 -2.83
C PRO A 197 -16.78 1.66 -1.43
N LYS A 198 -17.31 0.75 -0.61
CA LYS A 198 -17.81 1.04 0.74
C LYS A 198 -16.75 1.70 1.64
N ASN A 199 -15.50 1.27 1.53
CA ASN A 199 -14.42 1.85 2.32
C ASN A 199 -14.09 3.28 1.87
N MET A 200 -14.10 3.55 0.56
CA MET A 200 -13.90 4.90 0.03
C MET A 200 -15.03 5.83 0.46
N GLN A 201 -16.29 5.37 0.41
CA GLN A 201 -17.43 6.15 0.89
C GLN A 201 -17.30 6.44 2.38
N ARG A 202 -16.95 5.44 3.21
CA ARG A 202 -16.70 5.64 4.64
C ARG A 202 -15.61 6.68 4.90
N ILE A 203 -14.51 6.65 4.15
CA ILE A 203 -13.42 7.63 4.28
C ILE A 203 -13.94 9.05 3.96
N LEU A 204 -14.72 9.21 2.89
CA LEU A 204 -15.34 10.52 2.56
C LEU A 204 -16.23 11.03 3.69
N ASP A 205 -17.06 10.15 4.25
CA ASP A 205 -18.00 10.48 5.33
C ASP A 205 -17.26 10.84 6.62
N ASP A 206 -16.33 10.01 7.07
CA ASP A 206 -15.51 10.22 8.27
C ASP A 206 -14.67 11.51 8.17
N MET A 207 -14.16 11.82 6.98
CA MET A 207 -13.44 13.06 6.70
C MET A 207 -14.37 14.25 6.42
N GLY A 208 -15.67 14.01 6.36
CA GLY A 208 -16.72 15.01 6.12
C GLY A 208 -16.61 15.66 4.74
N VAL A 209 -16.11 14.97 3.71
CA VAL A 209 -16.03 15.47 2.34
C VAL A 209 -17.38 15.23 1.65
N LYS A 210 -18.06 16.34 1.29
CA LYS A 210 -19.39 16.28 0.64
C LYS A 210 -19.30 16.18 -0.88
N ASP A 211 -18.29 16.81 -1.48
CA ASP A 211 -18.03 16.73 -2.92
C ASP A 211 -16.83 15.80 -3.16
N PRO A 212 -17.05 14.56 -3.62
CA PRO A 212 -15.96 13.61 -3.85
C PRO A 212 -14.96 14.08 -4.91
N LYS A 213 -15.32 15.03 -5.79
CA LYS A 213 -14.36 15.62 -6.75
C LYS A 213 -13.27 16.45 -6.07
N THR A 214 -13.44 16.81 -4.80
CA THR A 214 -12.40 17.48 -3.98
C THR A 214 -11.51 16.48 -3.24
N ALA A 215 -11.69 15.19 -3.49
CA ALA A 215 -10.85 14.12 -2.98
C ALA A 215 -10.11 13.39 -4.10
N VAL A 216 -8.91 12.89 -3.80
CA VAL A 216 -8.13 12.06 -4.71
C VAL A 216 -7.64 10.80 -3.99
N MET A 217 -7.85 9.63 -4.60
CA MET A 217 -7.16 8.39 -4.24
C MET A 217 -5.84 8.32 -5.01
N VAL A 218 -4.77 8.00 -4.32
CA VAL A 218 -3.44 7.76 -4.89
C VAL A 218 -3.09 6.30 -4.65
N GLY A 219 -2.77 5.55 -5.70
CA GLY A 219 -2.42 4.14 -5.59
C GLY A 219 -1.68 3.63 -6.81
N ASP A 220 -0.93 2.55 -6.65
CA ASP A 220 -0.17 1.91 -7.73
C ASP A 220 -1.03 0.92 -8.53
N ASN A 221 -2.09 0.39 -7.95
CA ASN A 221 -2.93 -0.62 -8.57
C ASN A 221 -4.20 -0.02 -9.17
N ILE A 222 -4.23 0.10 -10.52
CA ILE A 222 -5.36 0.69 -11.27
C ILE A 222 -6.70 0.04 -10.88
N ARG A 223 -6.75 -1.28 -10.79
CA ARG A 223 -7.98 -2.00 -10.45
C ARG A 223 -8.35 -1.84 -8.97
N ALA A 224 -7.41 -2.09 -8.07
CA ALA A 224 -7.69 -2.10 -6.64
C ALA A 224 -8.00 -0.69 -6.10
N ASP A 225 -7.20 0.30 -6.49
CA ASP A 225 -7.30 1.67 -5.99
C ASP A 225 -8.28 2.52 -6.82
N GLY A 226 -8.19 2.39 -8.15
CA GLY A 226 -8.97 3.22 -9.08
C GLY A 226 -10.45 2.90 -9.09
N THR A 227 -10.82 1.60 -9.17
CA THR A 227 -12.22 1.21 -9.29
C THR A 227 -13.07 1.69 -8.10
N GLY A 228 -12.57 1.49 -6.86
CA GLY A 228 -13.30 1.90 -5.67
C GLY A 228 -13.43 3.42 -5.54
N ALA A 229 -12.38 4.17 -5.91
CA ALA A 229 -12.38 5.63 -5.87
C ALA A 229 -13.34 6.24 -6.90
N ILE A 230 -13.27 5.77 -8.15
CA ILE A 230 -14.12 6.28 -9.24
C ILE A 230 -15.59 5.95 -8.98
N ALA A 231 -15.89 4.77 -8.43
CA ALA A 231 -17.26 4.36 -8.11
C ALA A 231 -17.96 5.31 -7.12
N VAL A 232 -17.22 6.01 -6.26
CA VAL A 232 -17.77 7.03 -5.35
C VAL A 232 -17.56 8.47 -5.85
N GLY A 233 -17.09 8.66 -7.08
CA GLY A 233 -16.90 9.96 -7.71
C GLY A 233 -15.62 10.70 -7.35
N MET A 234 -14.67 10.05 -6.66
CA MET A 234 -13.35 10.61 -6.37
C MET A 234 -12.48 10.66 -7.63
N ASN A 235 -11.47 11.54 -7.59
CA ASN A 235 -10.36 11.45 -8.54
C ASN A 235 -9.49 10.24 -8.20
N PHE A 236 -8.85 9.67 -9.22
CA PHE A 236 -7.82 8.65 -9.05
C PHE A 236 -6.51 9.11 -9.70
N ALA A 237 -5.43 9.14 -8.92
CA ALA A 237 -4.08 9.41 -9.38
C ALA A 237 -3.27 8.11 -9.33
N TRP A 238 -2.90 7.60 -10.49
CA TRP A 238 -2.13 6.36 -10.59
C TRP A 238 -0.64 6.63 -10.33
N GLN A 239 -0.11 6.03 -9.26
CA GLN A 239 1.29 6.08 -8.88
C GLN A 239 2.10 5.05 -9.68
N LYS A 240 2.47 5.41 -10.90
CA LYS A 240 3.18 4.53 -11.82
C LYS A 240 4.56 4.10 -11.31
N GLN A 241 5.21 4.89 -10.44
CA GLN A 241 6.50 4.51 -9.84
C GLN A 241 6.43 3.15 -9.12
N GLY A 242 5.31 2.82 -8.48
CA GLY A 242 5.09 1.55 -7.79
C GLY A 242 5.07 0.32 -8.70
N THR A 243 5.00 0.52 -10.01
CA THR A 243 5.06 -0.55 -11.02
C THR A 243 6.43 -0.71 -11.66
N VAL A 244 7.46 -0.01 -11.15
CA VAL A 244 8.86 -0.16 -11.56
C VAL A 244 9.46 -1.29 -10.74
N ILE A 245 9.58 -2.47 -11.35
CA ILE A 245 9.97 -3.72 -10.69
C ILE A 245 11.33 -4.14 -11.23
N ASP A 246 12.25 -4.48 -10.31
CA ASP A 246 13.56 -5.00 -10.66
C ASP A 246 13.52 -6.49 -11.06
N GLU A 247 14.61 -6.99 -11.63
CA GLU A 247 14.67 -8.35 -12.15
C GLU A 247 14.53 -9.43 -11.07
N PRO A 248 15.18 -9.36 -9.89
CA PRO A 248 14.96 -10.33 -8.83
C PRO A 248 13.48 -10.41 -8.40
N THR A 249 12.85 -9.27 -8.21
CA THR A 249 11.43 -9.18 -7.85
C THR A 249 10.54 -9.75 -8.93
N ASN A 250 10.78 -9.40 -10.20
CA ASN A 250 10.01 -9.94 -11.32
C ASN A 250 10.12 -11.47 -11.40
N ARG A 251 11.32 -12.02 -11.26
CA ARG A 251 11.56 -13.47 -11.24
C ARG A 251 10.81 -14.15 -10.10
N CYS A 252 10.99 -13.72 -8.87
CA CYS A 252 10.29 -14.28 -7.71
C CYS A 252 8.78 -14.18 -7.87
N TYR A 253 8.29 -13.02 -8.33
CA TYR A 253 6.88 -12.81 -8.54
C TYR A 253 6.30 -13.75 -9.58
N ARG A 254 6.92 -13.89 -10.77
CA ARG A 254 6.45 -14.79 -11.84
C ARG A 254 6.48 -16.26 -11.42
N THR A 255 7.44 -16.62 -10.58
CA THR A 255 7.52 -17.99 -10.05
C THR A 255 6.38 -18.27 -9.06
N PHE A 256 6.09 -17.36 -8.14
CA PHE A 256 5.26 -17.65 -6.98
C PHE A 256 3.86 -17.03 -7.00
N CYS A 257 3.58 -16.03 -7.82
CA CYS A 257 2.25 -15.46 -7.95
C CYS A 257 1.47 -16.15 -9.07
N GLN A 258 0.45 -16.91 -8.70
CA GLN A 258 -0.40 -17.63 -9.64
C GLN A 258 -1.75 -16.93 -9.89
N ASP A 259 -2.00 -15.76 -9.29
CA ASP A 259 -3.23 -15.01 -9.55
C ASP A 259 -3.12 -14.25 -10.90
N PRO A 260 -3.84 -14.68 -11.96
CA PRO A 260 -3.77 -14.03 -13.27
C PRO A 260 -4.31 -12.59 -13.27
N ASN A 261 -5.08 -12.24 -12.23
CA ASN A 261 -5.66 -10.90 -12.09
C ASN A 261 -4.71 -9.91 -11.42
N TYR A 262 -3.66 -10.41 -10.78
CA TYR A 262 -2.67 -9.54 -10.17
C TYR A 262 -1.70 -9.04 -11.22
N LYS A 263 -1.54 -7.73 -11.32
CA LYS A 263 -0.67 -7.08 -12.28
C LYS A 263 0.51 -6.42 -11.56
N LEU A 264 1.69 -6.55 -12.13
CA LEU A 264 2.93 -6.10 -11.54
C LEU A 264 3.51 -4.89 -12.28
N THR A 265 3.53 -4.96 -13.60
CA THR A 265 4.15 -3.93 -14.45
C THR A 265 3.14 -2.89 -14.93
N ALA A 266 3.65 -1.72 -15.31
CA ALA A 266 2.83 -0.65 -15.87
C ALA A 266 2.05 -1.10 -17.12
N ALA A 267 2.65 -1.92 -17.98
CA ALA A 267 1.98 -2.44 -19.18
C ALA A 267 0.77 -3.30 -18.81
N GLU A 268 0.93 -4.23 -17.87
CA GLU A 268 -0.14 -5.09 -17.40
C GLU A 268 -1.27 -4.32 -16.71
N HIS A 269 -0.95 -3.26 -15.96
CA HIS A 269 -1.96 -2.38 -15.38
C HIS A 269 -2.76 -1.63 -16.45
N LEU A 270 -2.09 -1.16 -17.52
CA LEU A 270 -2.76 -0.48 -18.63
C LEU A 270 -3.70 -1.40 -19.41
N GLU A 271 -3.40 -2.69 -19.52
CA GLU A 271 -4.29 -3.69 -20.12
C GLU A 271 -5.60 -3.86 -19.34
N GLN A 272 -5.58 -3.65 -18.03
CA GLN A 272 -6.78 -3.70 -17.18
C GLN A 272 -7.56 -2.38 -17.13
N MET A 273 -7.01 -1.32 -17.72
CA MET A 273 -7.62 0.01 -17.66
C MET A 273 -8.90 0.08 -18.51
N ASN A 274 -9.95 0.61 -17.92
CA ASN A 274 -11.22 0.90 -18.57
C ASN A 274 -11.86 2.14 -17.93
N ASP A 275 -13.08 2.49 -18.33
CA ASP A 275 -13.73 3.72 -17.85
C ASP A 275 -14.04 3.71 -16.35
N THR A 276 -14.15 2.52 -15.72
CA THR A 276 -14.43 2.41 -14.27
C THR A 276 -13.19 2.57 -13.37
N ASN A 277 -11.99 2.61 -13.96
CA ASN A 277 -10.73 2.70 -13.23
C ASN A 277 -9.69 3.61 -13.89
N ARG A 278 -10.07 4.37 -14.91
CA ARG A 278 -9.20 5.28 -15.64
C ARG A 278 -8.68 6.40 -14.73
N PRO A 279 -7.36 6.58 -14.59
CA PRO A 279 -6.81 7.63 -13.74
C PRO A 279 -7.07 9.03 -14.32
N THR A 280 -7.34 9.98 -13.43
CA THR A 280 -7.41 11.42 -13.76
C THR A 280 -6.01 12.04 -13.84
N ALA A 281 -5.01 11.41 -13.22
CA ALA A 281 -3.60 11.78 -13.30
C ALA A 281 -2.70 10.55 -13.24
N VAL A 282 -1.56 10.61 -13.94
CA VAL A 282 -0.50 9.59 -13.89
C VAL A 282 0.74 10.22 -13.27
N LEU A 283 1.22 9.61 -12.19
CA LEU A 283 2.34 10.11 -11.40
C LEU A 283 3.57 9.24 -11.63
N ASN A 284 4.70 9.84 -12.00
CA ASN A 284 6.00 9.16 -12.05
C ASN A 284 6.71 9.16 -10.68
N GLY A 285 6.12 9.82 -9.68
CA GLY A 285 6.53 9.88 -8.31
C GLY A 285 5.48 10.62 -7.49
N PHE A 286 5.40 10.35 -6.19
CA PHE A 286 4.38 10.92 -5.29
C PHE A 286 4.36 12.46 -5.30
N ALA A 287 5.53 13.09 -5.49
CA ALA A 287 5.66 14.54 -5.61
C ALA A 287 4.92 15.13 -6.82
N ASP A 288 4.63 14.32 -7.84
CA ASP A 288 3.90 14.76 -9.04
C ASP A 288 2.45 15.17 -8.75
N LEU A 289 1.89 14.76 -7.60
CA LEU A 289 0.60 15.28 -7.12
C LEU A 289 0.55 16.82 -7.19
N ASN A 290 1.68 17.47 -6.88
CA ASN A 290 1.79 18.93 -6.94
C ASN A 290 1.68 19.53 -8.37
N LYS A 291 1.85 18.72 -9.41
CA LYS A 291 1.70 19.14 -10.81
C LYS A 291 0.23 19.23 -11.21
N PHE A 292 -0.59 18.32 -10.72
CA PHE A 292 -1.99 18.14 -11.11
C PHE A 292 -2.95 18.85 -10.16
N TYR A 293 -2.63 18.89 -8.85
CA TYR A 293 -3.54 19.29 -7.81
C TYR A 293 -3.03 20.49 -7.00
N ARG A 294 -3.97 21.28 -6.51
CA ARG A 294 -3.75 22.35 -5.52
C ARG A 294 -4.43 21.92 -4.22
N PHE A 295 -3.64 21.65 -3.19
CA PHE A 295 -4.16 21.27 -1.89
C PHE A 295 -4.75 22.48 -1.18
N THR A 296 -5.93 22.33 -0.56
CA THR A 296 -6.66 23.41 0.11
C THR A 296 -7.41 22.88 1.34
N ALA A 297 -7.56 23.73 2.36
CA ALA A 297 -8.50 23.43 3.44
C ALA A 297 -9.95 23.39 2.91
N LYS A 298 -10.80 22.56 3.52
CA LYS A 298 -12.20 22.34 3.14
C LYS A 298 -13.03 23.63 2.97
N ASN A 299 -12.76 24.66 3.77
CA ASN A 299 -13.55 25.89 3.82
C ASN A 299 -13.23 26.92 2.73
N THR A 300 -12.18 26.73 1.93
CA THR A 300 -11.75 27.72 0.92
C THR A 300 -12.71 27.82 -0.26
N GLN A 301 -13.51 26.78 -0.54
CA GLN A 301 -14.48 26.83 -1.63
C GLN A 301 -15.75 27.61 -1.28
N GLN A 302 -16.22 27.56 -0.05
CA GLN A 302 -17.40 28.33 0.36
C GLN A 302 -17.10 29.84 0.42
N SER A 303 -15.91 30.25 0.89
CA SER A 303 -15.52 31.66 0.90
C SER A 303 -15.28 32.23 -0.50
N ALA A 304 -14.70 31.45 -1.42
CA ALA A 304 -14.51 31.90 -2.81
C ALA A 304 -15.85 32.10 -3.56
N LEU A 305 -16.83 31.18 -3.36
CA LEU A 305 -18.17 31.34 -3.91
C LEU A 305 -18.92 32.55 -3.29
N LEU A 306 -18.81 32.73 -1.96
CA LEU A 306 -19.43 33.90 -1.29
C LEU A 306 -18.80 35.20 -1.79
N THR A 307 -17.48 35.28 -1.91
CA THR A 307 -16.77 36.44 -2.40
C THR A 307 -17.11 36.76 -3.85
N ALA A 308 -17.20 35.73 -4.70
CA ALA A 308 -17.62 35.86 -6.10
C ALA A 308 -19.08 36.30 -6.23
N THR A 309 -19.97 35.80 -5.38
CA THR A 309 -21.42 36.18 -5.36
C THR A 309 -21.59 37.63 -4.82
N LEU A 310 -20.83 38.03 -3.81
CA LEU A 310 -20.86 39.40 -3.28
C LEU A 310 -20.27 40.40 -4.28
N SER A 311 -19.20 40.05 -4.99
CA SER A 311 -18.64 40.91 -6.03
C SER A 311 -19.52 41.04 -7.28
N LYS A 312 -20.32 40.01 -7.62
CA LYS A 312 -21.34 40.11 -8.68
C LYS A 312 -22.52 40.99 -8.26
N LYS A 313 -23.01 40.86 -7.02
CA LYS A 313 -24.08 41.75 -6.48
C LYS A 313 -23.65 43.21 -6.40
N ALA A 314 -22.40 43.51 -6.06
CA ALA A 314 -21.89 44.85 -6.03
C ALA A 314 -21.73 45.52 -7.41
N ARG A 315 -21.63 44.70 -8.49
CA ARG A 315 -21.55 45.20 -9.88
C ARG A 315 -22.92 45.41 -10.55
N THR A 316 -23.98 44.79 -10.02
CA THR A 316 -25.34 44.94 -10.55
C THR A 316 -26.12 46.07 -9.88
N ASN A 317 -25.59 46.66 -8.82
CA ASN A 317 -26.20 47.79 -8.09
C ASN A 317 -25.46 49.12 -8.35
N ARG A 318 -24.71 49.21 -9.44
CA ARG A 318 -24.19 50.45 -10.01
C ARG A 318 -24.70 50.59 -11.45
#